data_9814e7c9ffc74c002fcfbbf90456613d
#
_entry.id   9814e7c9ffc74c002fcfbbf90456613d
#
_cell.length_a   1.000
_cell.length_b   1.000
_cell.length_c   1.000
_cell.angle_alpha   90.00
_cell.angle_beta   90.00
_cell.angle_gamma   90.00
#
_symmetry.space_group_name_H-M   'P 1'
#
loop_
_entity.id
_entity.type
_entity.pdbx_description
1 polymer ?
#
loop_
_entity_poly.entity_id
_entity_poly.type
_entity_poly.pdbx_seq_one_letter_code
_entity_poly.pdbx_strand_id
1 'polypeptide(L)'
;MGIADLAMLQNQAPRVQTPAMAQDLRIGRQYGEYLVFADAAGQTRRQDASGGGSLAVLYPDMGEPYRSIFAKIIEGIENKSRLPVISIAIGQKLEAGELNAQLKRSGVRVVIALGRQGVKLANSLDREIAVVVGGVLNIPESESRSMTGVSLMPDPVLLFSRLKSLLPNVKRVIVVYDPKNNESLIKLARDAAKQQGLELVTYEARDLASAAHQYEAAFASADKRDALWLPQDATTVEEGSILPLVLRESWSRGIPFFSSSFLHAKKGALFALYPNNLELGHSLAMAAQSALSGEGRKSGVSLLREVLVAVNLRTASHIGLNIDYQSQRSFDSIFPEP
;
A
#
# COMPACT_ATOMS: atom_id res chain seq x y z
N MET A 1 -2.55 -42.44 27.87
CA MET A 1 -3.32 -42.08 26.64
C MET A 1 -2.33 -41.41 25.73
N GLY A 2 -2.09 -42.07 24.64
CA GLY A 2 -0.85 -41.95 23.88
C GLY A 2 -0.91 -40.94 22.73
N ILE A 3 0.27 -40.65 22.30
CA ILE A 3 0.73 -39.76 21.21
C ILE A 3 0.19 -40.13 19.80
N ALA A 4 -0.83 -41.00 19.71
CA ALA A 4 -1.37 -41.50 18.44
C ALA A 4 -2.56 -40.70 17.86
N ASP A 5 -3.15 -39.78 18.61
CA ASP A 5 -4.35 -39.06 18.16
C ASP A 5 -4.13 -37.71 17.49
N LEU A 6 -2.87 -37.25 17.37
CA LEU A 6 -2.55 -35.98 16.70
C LEU A 6 -2.25 -36.14 15.18
N ALA A 7 -2.11 -37.37 14.69
CA ALA A 7 -1.76 -37.61 13.27
C ALA A 7 -2.98 -37.72 12.32
N MET A 8 -4.21 -37.76 12.84
CA MET A 8 -5.42 -37.93 12.02
C MET A 8 -6.14 -36.64 11.62
N LEU A 9 -5.68 -35.48 12.10
CA LEU A 9 -6.29 -34.19 11.77
C LEU A 9 -5.58 -33.40 10.65
N GLN A 10 -4.51 -33.96 10.07
CA GLN A 10 -3.76 -33.29 9.00
C GLN A 10 -4.18 -33.65 7.57
N ASN A 11 -5.23 -34.45 7.37
CA ASN A 11 -5.58 -34.96 6.03
C ASN A 11 -6.93 -34.53 5.48
N GLN A 12 -7.51 -33.41 5.94
CA GLN A 12 -8.71 -32.81 5.34
C GLN A 12 -8.57 -31.29 5.18
N ALA A 13 -7.57 -30.86 4.43
CA ALA A 13 -7.62 -29.53 3.83
C ALA A 13 -8.44 -29.61 2.52
N PRO A 14 -9.47 -28.78 2.32
CA PRO A 14 -10.17 -28.74 1.05
C PRO A 14 -9.19 -28.35 -0.04
N ARG A 15 -9.14 -29.12 -1.14
CA ARG A 15 -8.42 -28.75 -2.36
C ARG A 15 -9.06 -27.47 -2.88
N VAL A 16 -8.40 -26.32 -2.64
CA VAL A 16 -8.74 -25.08 -3.31
C VAL A 16 -8.44 -25.29 -4.79
N GLN A 17 -9.48 -25.32 -5.61
CA GLN A 17 -9.33 -25.29 -7.06
C GLN A 17 -8.70 -23.94 -7.41
N THR A 18 -7.46 -23.95 -7.86
CA THR A 18 -6.76 -22.79 -8.40
C THR A 18 -7.57 -22.29 -9.62
N PRO A 19 -7.89 -20.98 -9.70
CA PRO A 19 -8.54 -20.44 -10.89
C PRO A 19 -7.67 -20.70 -12.13
N ALA A 20 -8.31 -20.99 -13.27
CA ALA A 20 -7.67 -21.34 -14.52
C ALA A 20 -6.61 -20.33 -15.03
N MET A 21 -6.60 -19.10 -14.52
CA MET A 21 -5.59 -18.07 -14.83
C MET A 21 -4.20 -18.31 -14.24
N ALA A 22 -4.06 -19.21 -13.24
CA ALA A 22 -2.74 -19.51 -12.67
C ALA A 22 -1.93 -20.51 -13.49
N GLN A 23 -2.49 -21.09 -14.55
CA GLN A 23 -1.82 -22.10 -15.37
C GLN A 23 -1.00 -21.52 -16.54
N ASP A 24 -1.18 -20.25 -16.90
CA ASP A 24 -0.48 -19.61 -18.02
C ASP A 24 0.78 -18.84 -17.63
N LEU A 25 1.06 -18.69 -16.35
CA LEU A 25 2.34 -18.14 -15.87
C LEU A 25 3.40 -19.24 -15.89
N ARG A 26 3.97 -19.52 -17.06
CA ARG A 26 5.20 -20.31 -17.14
C ARG A 26 6.33 -19.50 -16.55
N ILE A 27 6.75 -19.88 -15.34
CA ILE A 27 7.97 -19.41 -14.71
C ILE A 27 9.13 -19.69 -15.67
N GLY A 28 9.69 -18.63 -16.23
CA GLY A 28 10.83 -18.70 -17.11
C GLY A 28 12.05 -19.27 -16.38
N ARG A 29 13.03 -19.74 -17.13
CA ARG A 29 14.24 -20.36 -16.62
C ARG A 29 14.94 -19.47 -15.60
N GLN A 30 15.21 -20.06 -14.44
CA GLN A 30 16.06 -19.48 -13.42
C GLN A 30 17.49 -19.39 -13.97
N TYR A 31 17.96 -18.17 -14.24
CA TYR A 31 19.37 -17.91 -14.53
C TYR A 31 19.98 -17.26 -13.30
N GLY A 32 20.72 -18.04 -12.55
CA GLY A 32 21.30 -17.59 -11.29
C GLY A 32 20.21 -17.25 -10.26
N GLU A 33 20.38 -16.17 -9.52
CA GLU A 33 19.47 -15.73 -8.45
C GLU A 33 18.35 -14.77 -8.95
N TYR A 34 18.12 -14.70 -10.27
CA TYR A 34 17.16 -13.79 -10.89
C TYR A 34 16.00 -14.55 -11.53
N LEU A 35 14.77 -14.14 -11.19
CA LEU A 35 13.57 -14.56 -11.91
C LEU A 35 13.27 -13.53 -13.00
N VAL A 36 13.39 -13.94 -14.25
CA VAL A 36 12.95 -13.16 -15.41
C VAL A 36 11.57 -13.69 -15.81
N PHE A 37 10.56 -12.87 -15.76
CA PHE A 37 9.23 -13.23 -16.26
C PHE A 37 9.25 -13.15 -17.79
N ALA A 38 9.03 -14.28 -18.47
CA ALA A 38 8.72 -14.31 -19.90
C ALA A 38 7.21 -14.33 -20.08
N ASP A 39 6.71 -13.73 -21.17
CA ASP A 39 5.30 -13.83 -21.52
C ASP A 39 4.88 -15.29 -21.80
N ALA A 40 3.59 -15.58 -21.74
CA ALA A 40 3.01 -16.90 -21.91
C ALA A 40 3.33 -17.58 -23.27
N ALA A 41 3.88 -16.85 -24.22
CA ALA A 41 4.22 -17.35 -25.56
C ALA A 41 5.69 -17.81 -25.69
N GLY A 42 6.51 -17.66 -24.64
CA GLY A 42 7.93 -18.03 -24.70
C GLY A 42 8.75 -17.23 -25.72
N GLN A 43 8.17 -16.18 -26.25
CA GLN A 43 8.85 -15.23 -27.11
C GLN A 43 9.40 -14.13 -26.22
N THR A 44 10.71 -14.15 -25.96
CA THR A 44 11.42 -12.93 -25.64
C THR A 44 11.08 -11.94 -26.75
N ARG A 45 10.22 -10.98 -26.45
CA ARG A 45 9.98 -9.87 -27.34
C ARG A 45 11.26 -9.06 -27.42
N ARG A 46 12.17 -9.54 -28.28
CA ARG A 46 13.19 -8.67 -28.85
C ARG A 46 12.46 -7.75 -29.81
N GLN A 47 11.85 -6.71 -29.28
CA GLN A 47 11.57 -5.54 -30.10
C GLN A 47 12.92 -4.88 -30.36
N ASP A 48 13.29 -4.83 -31.61
CA ASP A 48 14.45 -4.09 -32.09
C ASP A 48 14.47 -2.71 -31.44
N ALA A 49 15.48 -2.51 -30.60
CA ALA A 49 15.67 -1.26 -29.87
C ALA A 49 16.13 -0.18 -30.86
N SER A 50 15.18 0.43 -31.54
CA SER A 50 15.42 1.71 -32.20
C SER A 50 15.51 2.78 -31.11
N GLY A 51 16.70 3.02 -30.57
CA GLY A 51 17.10 4.24 -29.88
C GLY A 51 16.50 4.58 -28.50
N GLY A 52 15.62 3.76 -27.93
CA GLY A 52 15.00 4.00 -26.63
C GLY A 52 15.51 3.00 -25.58
N GLY A 53 16.08 3.46 -24.46
CA GLY A 53 16.55 2.61 -23.38
C GLY A 53 15.43 1.76 -22.75
N SER A 54 15.80 0.76 -21.91
CA SER A 54 14.89 -0.11 -21.16
C SER A 54 14.57 0.47 -19.79
N LEU A 55 13.43 0.05 -19.21
CA LEU A 55 13.02 0.30 -17.84
C LEU A 55 13.23 -0.97 -17.01
N ALA A 56 13.86 -0.87 -15.84
CA ALA A 56 13.94 -2.00 -14.92
C ALA A 56 13.03 -1.78 -13.69
N VAL A 57 12.41 -2.86 -13.21
CA VAL A 57 11.65 -2.90 -11.95
C VAL A 57 12.39 -3.79 -10.97
N LEU A 58 12.85 -3.21 -9.87
CA LEU A 58 13.45 -3.94 -8.75
C LEU A 58 12.39 -4.18 -7.69
N TYR A 59 12.16 -5.42 -7.30
CA TYR A 59 11.15 -5.76 -6.30
C TYR A 59 11.65 -6.84 -5.33
N PRO A 60 11.19 -6.84 -4.04
CA PRO A 60 11.60 -7.83 -3.07
C PRO A 60 11.09 -9.22 -3.44
N ASP A 61 11.96 -10.24 -3.31
CA ASP A 61 11.54 -11.65 -3.40
C ASP A 61 10.90 -12.07 -2.07
N MET A 62 9.58 -12.00 -2.01
CA MET A 62 8.77 -12.27 -0.82
C MET A 62 7.69 -13.30 -1.14
N GLY A 63 7.26 -14.04 -0.10
CA GLY A 63 6.10 -14.95 -0.19
C GLY A 63 4.76 -14.21 -0.28
N GLU A 64 3.68 -14.98 -0.39
CA GLU A 64 2.32 -14.42 -0.31
C GLU A 64 2.06 -13.77 1.07
N PRO A 65 1.26 -12.70 1.12
CA PRO A 65 0.50 -12.07 0.01
C PRO A 65 1.33 -11.03 -0.79
N TYR A 66 2.54 -10.74 -0.41
CA TYR A 66 3.36 -9.67 -1.00
C TYR A 66 3.72 -9.95 -2.45
N ARG A 67 3.97 -11.22 -2.81
CA ARG A 67 4.24 -11.62 -4.20
C ARG A 67 3.13 -11.17 -5.14
N SER A 68 1.88 -11.47 -4.80
CA SER A 68 0.71 -11.06 -5.60
C SER A 68 0.57 -9.54 -5.68
N ILE A 69 0.88 -8.81 -4.61
CA ILE A 69 0.86 -7.34 -4.59
C ILE A 69 1.89 -6.78 -5.58
N PHE A 70 3.14 -7.22 -5.51
CA PHE A 70 4.19 -6.76 -6.42
C PHE A 70 3.92 -7.16 -7.87
N ALA A 71 3.43 -8.39 -8.11
CA ALA A 71 3.04 -8.83 -9.46
C ALA A 71 1.98 -7.91 -10.07
N LYS A 72 0.99 -7.47 -9.29
CA LYS A 72 -0.07 -6.56 -9.76
C LYS A 72 0.45 -5.15 -10.05
N ILE A 73 1.40 -4.66 -9.27
CA ILE A 73 2.08 -3.37 -9.53
C ILE A 73 2.89 -3.47 -10.82
N ILE A 74 3.65 -4.57 -11.01
CA ILE A 74 4.47 -4.80 -12.21
C ILE A 74 3.57 -4.90 -13.45
N GLU A 75 2.47 -5.62 -13.38
CA GLU A 75 1.47 -5.68 -14.46
C GLU A 75 1.01 -4.27 -14.87
N GLY A 76 0.71 -3.41 -13.90
CA GLY A 76 0.35 -2.01 -14.17
C GLY A 76 1.49 -1.22 -14.84
N ILE A 77 2.73 -1.43 -14.41
CA ILE A 77 3.91 -0.80 -15.02
C ILE A 77 4.05 -1.26 -16.49
N GLU A 78 3.95 -2.56 -16.74
CA GLU A 78 4.06 -3.15 -18.07
C GLU A 78 2.96 -2.65 -19.02
N ASN A 79 1.72 -2.57 -18.52
CA ASN A 79 0.57 -2.09 -19.31
C ASN A 79 0.70 -0.62 -19.71
N LYS A 80 1.37 0.19 -18.92
CA LYS A 80 1.48 1.64 -19.15
C LYS A 80 2.82 2.07 -19.75
N SER A 81 3.86 1.28 -19.56
CA SER A 81 5.20 1.62 -20.05
C SER A 81 5.26 1.61 -21.58
N ARG A 82 5.93 2.62 -22.13
CA ARG A 82 6.30 2.66 -23.57
C ARG A 82 7.66 2.02 -23.84
N LEU A 83 8.38 1.67 -22.78
CA LEU A 83 9.70 1.04 -22.83
C LEU A 83 9.57 -0.44 -22.52
N PRO A 84 10.48 -1.28 -23.04
CA PRO A 84 10.61 -2.65 -22.57
C PRO A 84 10.88 -2.68 -21.07
N VAL A 85 10.15 -3.52 -20.33
CA VAL A 85 10.26 -3.67 -18.88
C VAL A 85 11.05 -4.92 -18.56
N ILE A 86 12.05 -4.77 -17.67
CA ILE A 86 12.86 -5.88 -17.14
C ILE A 86 12.58 -5.96 -15.64
N SER A 87 11.93 -7.03 -15.20
CA SER A 87 11.61 -7.24 -13.78
C SER A 87 12.68 -8.07 -13.10
N ILE A 88 13.28 -7.55 -12.00
CA ILE A 88 14.39 -8.16 -11.27
C ILE A 88 13.99 -8.35 -9.81
N ALA A 89 13.89 -9.60 -9.37
CA ALA A 89 13.67 -9.94 -7.97
C ALA A 89 14.96 -9.73 -7.15
N ILE A 90 14.84 -9.04 -6.02
CA ILE A 90 15.95 -8.78 -5.11
C ILE A 90 16.06 -9.93 -4.12
N GLY A 91 17.01 -10.83 -4.35
CA GLY A 91 17.40 -11.87 -3.41
C GLY A 91 18.42 -11.39 -2.37
N GLN A 92 18.76 -12.27 -1.40
CA GLN A 92 19.68 -11.91 -0.29
C GLN A 92 21.13 -11.62 -0.74
N LYS A 93 21.54 -12.04 -1.94
CA LYS A 93 22.93 -11.98 -2.43
C LYS A 93 23.17 -11.01 -3.59
N LEU A 94 22.19 -10.18 -3.94
CA LEU A 94 22.32 -9.24 -5.04
C LEU A 94 23.26 -8.08 -4.66
N GLU A 95 24.46 -8.06 -5.26
CA GLU A 95 25.43 -7.00 -5.04
C GLU A 95 25.18 -5.79 -5.97
N ALA A 96 25.32 -4.57 -5.43
CA ALA A 96 25.06 -3.34 -6.18
C ALA A 96 25.95 -3.20 -7.43
N GLY A 97 27.21 -3.62 -7.36
CA GLY A 97 28.15 -3.56 -8.50
C GLY A 97 27.71 -4.46 -9.66
N GLU A 98 27.26 -5.66 -9.34
CA GLU A 98 26.79 -6.63 -10.33
C GLU A 98 25.49 -6.18 -10.99
N LEU A 99 24.56 -5.64 -10.18
CA LEU A 99 23.35 -5.03 -10.67
C LEU A 99 23.60 -3.86 -11.62
N ASN A 100 24.47 -2.90 -11.24
CA ASN A 100 24.83 -1.77 -12.08
C ASN A 100 25.40 -2.23 -13.45
N ALA A 101 26.28 -3.23 -13.44
CA ALA A 101 26.85 -3.80 -14.68
C ALA A 101 25.75 -4.47 -15.55
N GLN A 102 24.79 -5.15 -14.93
CA GLN A 102 23.67 -5.78 -15.63
C GLN A 102 22.74 -4.71 -16.24
N LEU A 103 22.33 -3.71 -15.48
CA LEU A 103 21.46 -2.63 -15.94
C LEU A 103 22.09 -1.89 -17.13
N LYS A 104 23.38 -1.61 -17.04
CA LYS A 104 24.14 -0.94 -18.09
C LYS A 104 24.22 -1.77 -19.38
N ARG A 105 24.48 -3.08 -19.27
CA ARG A 105 24.48 -3.98 -20.42
C ARG A 105 23.11 -4.11 -21.09
N SER A 106 22.02 -3.99 -20.32
CA SER A 106 20.65 -4.04 -20.81
C SER A 106 20.13 -2.69 -21.30
N GLY A 107 20.96 -1.64 -21.32
CA GLY A 107 20.56 -0.30 -21.75
C GLY A 107 19.51 0.36 -20.86
N VAL A 108 19.45 -0.02 -19.58
CA VAL A 108 18.49 0.54 -18.63
C VAL A 108 18.86 1.99 -18.30
N ARG A 109 17.89 2.89 -18.46
CA ARG A 109 18.03 4.31 -18.18
C ARG A 109 17.20 4.77 -16.97
N VAL A 110 16.17 3.99 -16.60
CA VAL A 110 15.33 4.27 -15.45
C VAL A 110 15.03 2.99 -14.69
N VAL A 111 15.01 3.08 -13.38
CA VAL A 111 14.69 2.00 -12.45
C VAL A 111 13.48 2.40 -11.62
N ILE A 112 12.48 1.54 -11.57
CA ILE A 112 11.41 1.61 -10.57
C ILE A 112 11.78 0.67 -9.42
N ALA A 113 12.04 1.23 -8.25
CA ALA A 113 12.45 0.51 -7.05
C ALA A 113 11.24 0.30 -6.12
N LEU A 114 10.78 -0.94 -6.00
CA LEU A 114 9.62 -1.30 -5.19
C LEU A 114 10.02 -1.82 -3.81
N GLY A 115 9.31 -1.36 -2.81
CA GLY A 115 9.50 -1.78 -1.43
C GLY A 115 10.80 -1.25 -0.81
N ARG A 116 10.96 -1.47 0.50
CA ARG A 116 12.11 -0.93 1.25
C ARG A 116 13.46 -1.48 0.76
N GLN A 117 13.52 -2.74 0.36
CA GLN A 117 14.75 -3.33 -0.18
C GLN A 117 15.12 -2.73 -1.54
N GLY A 118 14.11 -2.50 -2.41
CA GLY A 118 14.31 -1.81 -3.68
C GLY A 118 14.86 -0.41 -3.51
N VAL A 119 14.26 0.38 -2.60
CA VAL A 119 14.72 1.74 -2.29
C VAL A 119 16.16 1.74 -1.75
N LYS A 120 16.50 0.81 -0.84
CA LYS A 120 17.86 0.69 -0.29
C LYS A 120 18.88 0.38 -1.39
N LEU A 121 18.54 -0.53 -2.29
CA LEU A 121 19.44 -0.91 -3.40
C LEU A 121 19.57 0.23 -4.42
N ALA A 122 18.48 0.93 -4.69
CA ALA A 122 18.47 2.08 -5.61
C ALA A 122 19.41 3.20 -5.21
N ASN A 123 19.67 3.39 -3.91
CA ASN A 123 20.68 4.35 -3.41
C ASN A 123 22.13 4.02 -3.82
N SER A 124 22.37 2.78 -4.26
CA SER A 124 23.68 2.29 -4.68
C SER A 124 23.81 2.22 -6.21
N LEU A 125 22.81 2.66 -6.95
CA LEU A 125 22.85 2.69 -8.41
C LEU A 125 23.67 3.86 -8.95
N ASP A 126 24.18 3.68 -10.17
CA ASP A 126 24.89 4.74 -10.88
C ASP A 126 24.02 5.99 -11.06
N ARG A 127 24.59 7.16 -10.88
CA ARG A 127 23.86 8.46 -10.96
C ARG A 127 23.24 8.76 -12.33
N GLU A 128 23.68 8.05 -13.36
CA GLU A 128 23.14 8.18 -14.72
C GLU A 128 21.77 7.48 -14.85
N ILE A 129 21.45 6.58 -13.94
CA ILE A 129 20.17 5.87 -13.90
C ILE A 129 19.16 6.70 -13.10
N ALA A 130 18.07 7.07 -13.75
CA ALA A 130 16.96 7.72 -13.05
C ALA A 130 16.26 6.70 -12.14
N VAL A 131 15.88 7.12 -10.93
CA VAL A 131 15.22 6.25 -9.96
C VAL A 131 13.84 6.79 -9.62
N VAL A 132 12.85 5.92 -9.69
CA VAL A 132 11.48 6.14 -9.20
C VAL A 132 11.18 5.11 -8.12
N VAL A 133 10.63 5.54 -6.99
CA VAL A 133 10.34 4.67 -5.85
C VAL A 133 8.86 4.43 -5.69
N GLY A 134 8.48 3.21 -5.30
CA GLY A 134 7.09 2.84 -5.06
C GLY A 134 6.95 1.65 -4.11
N GLY A 135 5.69 1.35 -3.74
CA GLY A 135 5.45 0.18 -2.88
C GLY A 135 6.02 0.29 -1.46
N VAL A 136 6.20 1.50 -0.95
CA VAL A 136 6.70 1.80 0.41
C VAL A 136 5.72 2.66 1.16
N LEU A 137 5.56 2.43 2.46
CA LEU A 137 4.72 3.24 3.33
C LEU A 137 5.40 4.55 3.71
N ASN A 138 6.59 4.46 4.25
CA ASN A 138 7.35 5.59 4.74
C ASN A 138 8.73 5.63 4.10
N ILE A 139 9.07 6.79 3.54
CA ILE A 139 10.44 7.17 3.17
C ILE A 139 10.79 8.36 4.07
N PRO A 140 11.92 8.33 4.80
CA PRO A 140 12.33 9.45 5.64
C PRO A 140 12.33 10.75 4.83
N GLU A 141 11.91 11.86 5.43
CA GLU A 141 11.79 13.14 4.74
C GLU A 141 13.15 13.59 4.14
N SER A 142 14.26 13.25 4.81
CA SER A 142 15.61 13.49 4.33
C SER A 142 15.92 12.78 3.00
N GLU A 143 15.32 11.63 2.75
CA GLU A 143 15.51 10.83 1.53
C GLU A 143 14.44 11.15 0.48
N SER A 144 13.18 11.38 0.91
CA SER A 144 12.04 11.58 0.02
C SER A 144 12.17 12.83 -0.87
N ARG A 145 12.87 13.87 -0.40
CA ARG A 145 13.08 15.12 -1.16
C ARG A 145 13.97 14.93 -2.38
N SER A 146 14.87 13.96 -2.36
CA SER A 146 15.78 13.65 -3.46
C SER A 146 15.25 12.58 -4.41
N MET A 147 14.17 11.87 -4.01
CA MET A 147 13.57 10.79 -4.77
C MET A 147 12.27 11.25 -5.45
N THR A 148 11.93 10.60 -6.54
CA THR A 148 10.62 10.75 -7.21
C THR A 148 9.86 9.45 -7.03
N GLY A 149 8.53 9.51 -6.77
CA GLY A 149 7.76 8.29 -6.65
C GLY A 149 6.39 8.46 -5.98
N VAL A 150 5.80 7.33 -5.60
CA VAL A 150 4.50 7.26 -4.95
C VAL A 150 4.58 6.32 -3.73
N SER A 151 4.19 6.83 -2.56
CA SER A 151 4.10 6.02 -1.35
C SER A 151 2.83 5.15 -1.36
N LEU A 152 2.75 4.15 -0.47
CA LEU A 152 1.51 3.38 -0.23
C LEU A 152 0.55 4.08 0.74
N MET A 153 0.91 5.25 1.24
CA MET A 153 0.12 5.99 2.22
C MET A 153 -0.96 6.80 1.50
N PRO A 154 -2.24 6.51 1.70
CA PRO A 154 -3.32 7.27 1.07
C PRO A 154 -3.29 8.74 1.44
N ASP A 155 -3.58 9.59 0.47
CA ASP A 155 -3.71 11.04 0.67
C ASP A 155 -4.86 11.32 1.66
N PRO A 156 -4.60 12.02 2.79
CA PRO A 156 -5.63 12.38 3.77
C PRO A 156 -6.83 13.14 3.17
N VAL A 157 -6.62 13.86 2.08
CA VAL A 157 -7.72 14.53 1.35
C VAL A 157 -8.77 13.52 0.89
N LEU A 158 -8.36 12.37 0.38
CA LEU A 158 -9.26 11.31 -0.07
C LEU A 158 -9.98 10.65 1.11
N LEU A 159 -9.24 10.37 2.20
CA LEU A 159 -9.80 9.78 3.41
C LEU A 159 -10.89 10.67 4.02
N PHE A 160 -10.60 11.95 4.18
CA PHE A 160 -11.54 12.90 4.81
C PHE A 160 -12.69 13.27 3.89
N SER A 161 -12.47 13.35 2.58
CA SER A 161 -13.54 13.49 1.60
C SER A 161 -14.51 12.30 1.65
N ARG A 162 -13.99 11.07 1.71
CA ARG A 162 -14.82 9.86 1.86
C ARG A 162 -15.58 9.85 3.19
N LEU A 163 -14.91 10.23 4.28
CA LEU A 163 -15.57 10.38 5.58
C LEU A 163 -16.75 11.35 5.51
N LYS A 164 -16.56 12.53 4.94
CA LYS A 164 -17.62 13.54 4.80
C LYS A 164 -18.75 13.10 3.89
N SER A 165 -18.45 12.33 2.85
CA SER A 165 -19.46 11.74 1.96
C SER A 165 -20.36 10.74 2.70
N LEU A 166 -19.79 9.91 3.58
CA LEU A 166 -20.54 8.91 4.35
C LEU A 166 -21.21 9.52 5.60
N LEU A 167 -20.53 10.42 6.27
CA LEU A 167 -20.93 11.01 7.53
C LEU A 167 -20.84 12.55 7.48
N PRO A 168 -21.80 13.25 6.81
CA PRO A 168 -21.75 14.71 6.60
C PRO A 168 -21.69 15.52 7.89
N ASN A 169 -22.23 14.97 8.98
CA ASN A 169 -22.36 15.64 10.28
C ASN A 169 -21.09 15.54 11.14
N VAL A 170 -20.11 14.73 10.76
CA VAL A 170 -18.84 14.65 11.48
C VAL A 170 -18.13 16.00 11.46
N LYS A 171 -17.59 16.38 12.62
CA LYS A 171 -16.91 17.67 12.85
C LYS A 171 -15.44 17.48 13.18
N ARG A 172 -15.08 16.40 13.89
CA ARG A 172 -13.71 16.16 14.32
C ARG A 172 -13.24 14.79 13.85
N VAL A 173 -11.98 14.74 13.46
CA VAL A 173 -11.24 13.50 13.24
C VAL A 173 -10.19 13.39 14.33
N ILE A 174 -10.22 12.29 15.07
CA ILE A 174 -9.29 12.01 16.15
C ILE A 174 -8.26 11.01 15.63
N VAL A 175 -6.98 11.25 15.89
CA VAL A 175 -5.88 10.37 15.50
C VAL A 175 -4.87 10.22 16.62
N VAL A 176 -4.48 8.97 16.88
CA VAL A 176 -3.31 8.64 17.73
C VAL A 176 -2.17 8.24 16.80
N TYR A 177 -1.00 8.84 16.96
CA TYR A 177 0.11 8.63 16.03
C TYR A 177 1.48 8.72 16.71
N ASP A 178 2.48 8.05 16.12
CA ASP A 178 3.89 8.20 16.50
C ASP A 178 4.52 9.33 15.68
N PRO A 179 4.91 10.46 16.30
CA PRO A 179 5.51 11.59 15.58
C PRO A 179 6.82 11.24 14.88
N LYS A 180 7.54 10.22 15.35
CA LYS A 180 8.77 9.76 14.70
C LYS A 180 8.53 9.32 13.25
N ASN A 181 7.37 8.71 12.97
CA ASN A 181 7.08 8.10 11.68
C ASN A 181 6.01 8.85 10.88
N ASN A 182 5.13 9.61 11.53
CA ASN A 182 3.93 10.16 10.90
C ASN A 182 3.78 11.68 11.01
N GLU A 183 4.76 12.42 11.57
CA GLU A 183 4.66 13.88 11.74
C GLU A 183 4.36 14.61 10.41
N SER A 184 5.05 14.23 9.33
CA SER A 184 4.82 14.85 8.00
C SER A 184 3.42 14.55 7.47
N LEU A 185 2.92 13.32 7.67
CA LEU A 185 1.55 12.93 7.30
C LEU A 185 0.51 13.74 8.08
N ILE A 186 0.70 13.91 9.38
CA ILE A 186 -0.21 14.67 10.23
C ILE A 186 -0.26 16.14 9.85
N LYS A 187 0.85 16.74 9.42
CA LYS A 187 0.86 18.11 8.87
C LYS A 187 -0.03 18.22 7.64
N LEU A 188 0.12 17.31 6.68
CA LEU A 188 -0.75 17.25 5.49
C LEU A 188 -2.21 16.98 5.84
N ALA A 189 -2.45 16.11 6.82
CA ALA A 189 -3.79 15.80 7.30
C ALA A 189 -4.49 17.00 7.96
N ARG A 190 -3.77 17.89 8.64
CA ARG A 190 -4.34 19.13 9.19
C ARG A 190 -4.89 20.03 8.07
N ASP A 191 -4.15 20.15 6.98
CA ASP A 191 -4.59 20.96 5.84
C ASP A 191 -5.76 20.29 5.10
N ALA A 192 -5.72 18.99 4.93
CA ALA A 192 -6.82 18.20 4.37
C ALA A 192 -8.09 18.30 5.22
N ALA A 193 -7.98 18.25 6.55
CA ALA A 193 -9.11 18.42 7.46
C ALA A 193 -9.76 19.79 7.30
N LYS A 194 -8.97 20.85 7.29
CA LYS A 194 -9.47 22.23 7.07
C LYS A 194 -10.24 22.37 5.76
N GLN A 195 -9.73 21.77 4.67
CA GLN A 195 -10.39 21.78 3.36
C GLN A 195 -11.77 21.12 3.39
N GLN A 196 -11.97 20.12 4.26
CA GLN A 196 -13.22 19.40 4.42
C GLN A 196 -14.11 19.98 5.55
N GLY A 197 -13.72 21.09 6.16
CA GLY A 197 -14.45 21.67 7.31
C GLY A 197 -14.43 20.77 8.54
N LEU A 198 -13.33 20.03 8.73
CA LEU A 198 -13.08 19.15 9.87
C LEU A 198 -11.99 19.73 10.78
N GLU A 199 -12.10 19.45 12.06
CA GLU A 199 -11.03 19.65 13.03
C GLU A 199 -10.23 18.34 13.16
N LEU A 200 -8.90 18.40 13.11
CA LEU A 200 -8.01 17.24 13.39
C LEU A 200 -7.50 17.34 14.83
N VAL A 201 -7.95 16.43 15.67
CA VAL A 201 -7.51 16.30 17.07
C VAL A 201 -6.43 15.20 17.11
N THR A 202 -5.25 15.54 17.61
CA THR A 202 -4.09 14.66 17.55
C THR A 202 -3.60 14.28 18.94
N TYR A 203 -3.30 13.00 19.13
CA TYR A 203 -2.69 12.43 20.31
C TYR A 203 -1.36 11.76 19.94
N GLU A 204 -0.28 12.15 20.59
CA GLU A 204 1.04 11.57 20.35
C GLU A 204 1.29 10.37 21.26
N ALA A 205 1.86 9.31 20.68
CA ALA A 205 2.33 8.14 21.41
C ALA A 205 3.61 7.61 20.76
N ARG A 206 4.54 7.11 21.57
CA ARG A 206 5.86 6.68 21.10
C ARG A 206 6.14 5.20 21.34
N ASP A 207 5.22 4.53 21.99
CA ASP A 207 5.25 3.10 22.30
C ASP A 207 3.83 2.58 22.47
N LEU A 208 3.71 1.26 22.61
CA LEU A 208 2.44 0.57 22.72
C LEU A 208 1.64 0.96 23.96
N ALA A 209 2.32 1.15 25.11
CA ALA A 209 1.66 1.50 26.36
C ALA A 209 1.09 2.92 26.31
N SER A 210 1.87 3.88 25.83
CA SER A 210 1.40 5.25 25.62
C SER A 210 0.29 5.30 24.55
N ALA A 211 0.36 4.48 23.50
CA ALA A 211 -0.71 4.39 22.51
C ALA A 211 -2.03 3.94 23.12
N ALA A 212 -2.04 2.88 23.93
CA ALA A 212 -3.24 2.41 24.61
C ALA A 212 -3.86 3.52 25.50
N HIS A 213 -3.03 4.20 26.29
CA HIS A 213 -3.49 5.31 27.12
C HIS A 213 -4.05 6.49 26.32
N GLN A 214 -3.42 6.84 25.20
CA GLN A 214 -3.92 7.90 24.34
C GLN A 214 -5.25 7.53 23.66
N TYR A 215 -5.47 6.26 23.29
CA TYR A 215 -6.78 5.81 22.79
C TYR A 215 -7.85 5.89 23.85
N GLU A 216 -7.57 5.53 25.11
CA GLU A 216 -8.51 5.70 26.21
C GLU A 216 -8.91 7.18 26.39
N ALA A 217 -7.93 8.09 26.37
CA ALA A 217 -8.18 9.54 26.45
C ALA A 217 -8.96 10.05 25.24
N ALA A 218 -8.62 9.59 24.03
CA ALA A 218 -9.31 9.91 22.78
C ALA A 218 -10.80 9.52 22.86
N PHE A 219 -11.11 8.30 23.24
CA PHE A 219 -12.48 7.83 23.39
C PHE A 219 -13.23 8.52 24.55
N ALA A 220 -12.53 8.89 25.63
CA ALA A 220 -13.17 9.65 26.72
C ALA A 220 -13.60 11.07 26.29
N SER A 221 -12.89 11.68 25.35
CA SER A 221 -13.17 13.01 24.82
C SER A 221 -14.10 13.03 23.60
N ALA A 222 -14.34 11.86 22.99
CA ALA A 222 -15.07 11.74 21.73
C ALA A 222 -16.59 11.77 21.93
N ASP A 223 -17.30 12.35 20.97
CA ASP A 223 -18.74 12.35 20.88
C ASP A 223 -19.25 11.78 19.53
N LYS A 224 -20.58 11.76 19.35
CA LYS A 224 -21.23 11.20 18.14
C LYS A 224 -20.94 11.96 16.84
N ARG A 225 -20.28 13.11 16.90
CA ARG A 225 -19.86 13.90 15.73
C ARG A 225 -18.39 13.71 15.41
N ASP A 226 -17.75 12.75 16.05
CA ASP A 226 -16.35 12.44 15.87
C ASP A 226 -16.18 11.13 15.10
N ALA A 227 -15.04 11.00 14.46
CA ALA A 227 -14.57 9.75 13.86
C ALA A 227 -13.10 9.55 14.19
N LEU A 228 -12.70 8.31 14.45
CA LEU A 228 -11.32 7.97 14.73
C LEU A 228 -10.63 7.56 13.42
N TRP A 229 -9.46 8.10 13.17
CA TRP A 229 -8.60 7.68 12.06
C TRP A 229 -7.46 6.81 12.55
N LEU A 230 -7.33 5.60 11.98
CA LEU A 230 -6.19 4.72 12.19
C LEU A 230 -5.23 4.86 11.00
N PRO A 231 -4.11 5.59 11.14
CA PRO A 231 -3.08 5.67 10.13
C PRO A 231 -2.32 4.33 10.03
N GLN A 232 -1.50 4.18 9.00
CA GLN A 232 -0.57 3.05 8.93
C GLN A 232 0.65 3.33 9.83
N ASP A 233 0.53 2.95 11.08
CA ASP A 233 1.49 3.21 12.15
C ASP A 233 1.66 1.97 13.03
N ALA A 234 2.79 1.28 12.89
CA ALA A 234 3.04 0.04 13.63
C ALA A 234 3.19 0.26 15.15
N THR A 235 3.50 1.49 15.60
CA THR A 235 3.60 1.85 17.01
C THR A 235 2.23 2.02 17.64
N THR A 236 1.32 2.71 16.95
CA THR A 236 0.04 3.14 17.52
C THR A 236 -1.15 2.33 17.02
N VAL A 237 -0.97 1.47 16.02
CA VAL A 237 -2.02 0.61 15.44
C VAL A 237 -1.54 -0.85 15.39
N GLU A 238 -1.14 -1.36 16.56
CA GLU A 238 -0.70 -2.75 16.70
C GLU A 238 -1.93 -3.67 16.72
N GLU A 239 -1.87 -4.75 15.94
CA GLU A 239 -3.04 -5.60 15.66
C GLU A 239 -3.46 -6.52 16.82
N GLY A 240 -2.54 -6.85 17.73
CA GLY A 240 -2.78 -7.81 18.81
C GLY A 240 -3.47 -7.20 20.03
N SER A 241 -3.22 -5.94 20.33
CA SER A 241 -3.74 -5.26 21.53
C SER A 241 -4.48 -3.96 21.24
N ILE A 242 -3.92 -3.09 20.39
CA ILE A 242 -4.53 -1.78 20.12
C ILE A 242 -5.78 -1.91 19.25
N LEU A 243 -5.71 -2.67 18.16
CA LEU A 243 -6.87 -2.81 17.28
C LEU A 243 -8.08 -3.45 18.00
N PRO A 244 -7.95 -4.50 18.84
CA PRO A 244 -9.05 -5.00 19.66
C PRO A 244 -9.63 -3.95 20.63
N LEU A 245 -8.77 -3.12 21.24
CA LEU A 245 -9.20 -2.01 22.08
C LEU A 245 -10.07 -1.02 21.28
N VAL A 246 -9.57 -0.57 20.13
CA VAL A 246 -10.29 0.38 19.28
C VAL A 246 -11.62 -0.20 18.78
N LEU A 247 -11.65 -1.45 18.35
CA LEU A 247 -12.88 -2.14 17.92
C LEU A 247 -13.93 -2.17 19.03
N ARG A 248 -13.55 -2.52 20.25
CA ARG A 248 -14.45 -2.59 21.39
C ARG A 248 -14.99 -1.21 21.77
N GLU A 249 -14.13 -0.22 21.94
CA GLU A 249 -14.52 1.13 22.36
C GLU A 249 -15.35 1.84 21.27
N SER A 250 -14.94 1.73 20.01
CA SER A 250 -15.68 2.25 18.86
C SER A 250 -17.10 1.67 18.81
N TRP A 251 -17.23 0.36 18.92
CA TRP A 251 -18.52 -0.32 18.92
C TRP A 251 -19.39 0.10 20.12
N SER A 252 -18.88 0.02 21.34
CA SER A 252 -19.66 0.28 22.54
C SER A 252 -20.15 1.73 22.63
N ARG A 253 -19.42 2.68 22.05
CA ARG A 253 -19.75 4.12 22.08
C ARG A 253 -20.45 4.61 20.80
N GLY A 254 -20.53 3.79 19.77
CA GLY A 254 -21.07 4.17 18.47
C GLY A 254 -20.24 5.25 17.76
N ILE A 255 -18.92 5.29 18.02
CA ILE A 255 -17.96 6.21 17.38
C ILE A 255 -17.29 5.45 16.24
N PRO A 256 -17.52 5.84 14.97
CA PRO A 256 -16.92 5.17 13.84
C PRO A 256 -15.41 5.39 13.79
N PHE A 257 -14.68 4.39 13.32
CA PHE A 257 -13.30 4.58 12.91
C PHE A 257 -13.10 4.16 11.46
N PHE A 258 -12.11 4.72 10.82
CA PHE A 258 -11.71 4.43 9.44
C PHE A 258 -10.19 4.31 9.33
N SER A 259 -9.71 3.71 8.25
CA SER A 259 -8.32 3.31 8.16
C SER A 259 -7.80 3.32 6.72
N SER A 260 -6.50 3.05 6.59
CA SER A 260 -5.81 2.80 5.32
C SER A 260 -5.47 1.32 5.12
N SER A 261 -6.07 0.41 5.91
CA SER A 261 -5.88 -1.03 5.83
C SER A 261 -7.18 -1.74 5.45
N PHE A 262 -7.15 -2.51 4.36
CA PHE A 262 -8.25 -3.38 3.95
C PHE A 262 -8.72 -4.32 5.07
N LEU A 263 -7.77 -4.90 5.80
CA LEU A 263 -8.07 -5.81 6.90
C LEU A 263 -8.83 -5.11 8.05
N HIS A 264 -8.61 -3.82 8.27
CA HIS A 264 -9.34 -3.08 9.29
C HIS A 264 -10.83 -2.93 8.92
N ALA A 265 -11.15 -2.70 7.64
CA ALA A 265 -12.55 -2.69 7.18
C ALA A 265 -13.21 -4.07 7.39
N LYS A 266 -12.51 -5.15 7.08
CA LYS A 266 -12.98 -6.53 7.34
C LYS A 266 -13.24 -6.77 8.82
N LYS A 267 -12.40 -6.25 9.71
CA LYS A 267 -12.50 -6.40 11.17
C LYS A 267 -13.55 -5.47 11.82
N GLY A 268 -13.95 -4.37 11.18
CA GLY A 268 -14.99 -3.49 11.73
C GLY A 268 -14.75 -1.98 11.57
N ALA A 269 -13.71 -1.53 10.88
CA ALA A 269 -13.63 -0.11 10.47
C ALA A 269 -14.81 0.22 9.54
N LEU A 270 -15.41 1.39 9.69
CA LEU A 270 -16.51 1.83 8.83
C LEU A 270 -16.13 1.72 7.36
N PHE A 271 -14.97 2.25 7.02
CA PHE A 271 -14.38 2.10 5.70
C PHE A 271 -12.86 2.09 5.78
N ALA A 272 -12.24 1.62 4.70
CA ALA A 272 -10.81 1.78 4.47
C ALA A 272 -10.53 2.19 3.03
N LEU A 273 -9.52 3.06 2.85
CA LEU A 273 -8.91 3.31 1.55
C LEU A 273 -7.61 2.50 1.48
N TYR A 274 -7.48 1.69 0.44
CA TYR A 274 -6.31 0.83 0.26
C TYR A 274 -5.78 0.89 -1.17
N PRO A 275 -4.52 0.53 -1.44
CA PRO A 275 -3.91 0.71 -2.75
C PRO A 275 -4.63 -0.04 -3.87
N ASN A 276 -4.92 0.66 -4.98
CA ASN A 276 -5.14 0.02 -6.26
C ASN A 276 -3.77 -0.28 -6.88
N ASN A 277 -3.29 -1.50 -6.70
CA ASN A 277 -1.94 -1.88 -7.08
C ASN A 277 -1.70 -1.78 -8.59
N LEU A 278 -2.71 -2.04 -9.42
CA LEU A 278 -2.60 -1.90 -10.87
C LEU A 278 -2.41 -0.43 -11.28
N GLU A 279 -3.27 0.45 -10.75
CA GLU A 279 -3.20 1.89 -11.04
C GLU A 279 -1.96 2.55 -10.42
N LEU A 280 -1.49 2.05 -9.26
CA LEU A 280 -0.19 2.45 -8.71
C LEU A 280 0.93 2.12 -9.71
N GLY A 281 0.89 0.94 -10.33
CA GLY A 281 1.82 0.56 -11.40
C GLY A 281 1.78 1.53 -12.59
N HIS A 282 0.59 1.93 -13.03
CA HIS A 282 0.42 2.94 -14.08
C HIS A 282 1.07 4.28 -13.70
N SER A 283 0.83 4.75 -12.47
CA SER A 283 1.40 6.01 -11.97
C SER A 283 2.92 5.96 -11.87
N LEU A 284 3.49 4.84 -11.44
CA LEU A 284 4.93 4.64 -11.39
C LEU A 284 5.57 4.62 -12.79
N ALA A 285 4.91 4.00 -13.78
CA ALA A 285 5.37 4.02 -15.17
C ALA A 285 5.37 5.45 -15.75
N MET A 286 4.33 6.24 -15.47
CA MET A 286 4.29 7.64 -15.88
C MET A 286 5.39 8.47 -15.21
N ALA A 287 5.64 8.27 -13.92
CA ALA A 287 6.72 8.92 -13.21
C ALA A 287 8.10 8.56 -13.81
N ALA A 288 8.30 7.29 -14.21
CA ALA A 288 9.52 6.85 -14.86
C ALA A 288 9.72 7.51 -16.25
N GLN A 289 8.65 7.64 -17.03
CA GLN A 289 8.69 8.35 -18.32
C GLN A 289 9.05 9.85 -18.13
N SER A 290 8.45 10.50 -17.13
CA SER A 290 8.76 11.91 -16.83
C SER A 290 10.19 12.09 -16.34
N ALA A 291 10.73 11.14 -15.59
CA ALA A 291 12.12 11.16 -15.13
C ALA A 291 13.13 11.07 -16.30
N LEU A 292 12.76 10.36 -17.36
CA LEU A 292 13.59 10.24 -18.58
C LEU A 292 13.53 11.46 -19.48
N SER A 293 12.36 12.09 -19.62
CA SER A 293 12.18 13.25 -20.48
C SER A 293 12.80 14.53 -19.93
N GLY A 294 13.13 14.53 -18.63
CA GLY A 294 13.59 15.73 -17.93
C GLY A 294 12.48 16.78 -17.74
N GLU A 295 11.29 16.52 -18.23
CA GLU A 295 10.12 17.37 -18.07
C GLU A 295 9.58 17.25 -16.63
N GLY A 296 9.65 18.35 -15.90
CA GLY A 296 9.00 18.47 -14.60
C GLY A 296 9.57 17.56 -13.51
N ARG A 297 10.85 17.69 -13.18
CA ARG A 297 11.42 17.14 -11.94
C ARG A 297 10.71 17.75 -10.72
N LYS A 298 9.48 17.35 -10.45
CA LYS A 298 8.94 17.44 -9.10
C LYS A 298 9.64 16.35 -8.30
N SER A 299 10.79 16.66 -7.73
CA SER A 299 11.41 15.81 -6.73
C SER A 299 10.46 15.71 -5.55
N GLY A 300 10.30 14.53 -5.04
CA GLY A 300 9.44 14.22 -3.91
C GLY A 300 8.62 12.94 -4.14
N VAL A 301 8.33 12.28 -3.04
CA VAL A 301 7.44 11.11 -3.05
C VAL A 301 6.04 11.60 -2.72
N SER A 302 5.12 11.44 -3.66
CA SER A 302 3.72 11.82 -3.49
C SER A 302 2.98 10.77 -2.65
N LEU A 303 1.89 11.21 -2.00
CA LEU A 303 0.96 10.30 -1.35
C LEU A 303 0.13 9.54 -2.40
N LEU A 304 -0.38 8.37 -2.00
CA LEU A 304 -1.20 7.51 -2.86
C LEU A 304 -2.55 8.17 -3.15
N ARG A 305 -2.88 8.28 -4.42
CA ARG A 305 -4.19 8.75 -4.88
C ARG A 305 -5.02 7.66 -5.56
N GLU A 306 -4.37 6.63 -6.03
CA GLU A 306 -4.95 5.46 -6.69
C GLU A 306 -5.40 4.46 -5.63
N VAL A 307 -6.61 4.67 -5.10
CA VAL A 307 -7.15 3.89 -3.99
C VAL A 307 -8.44 3.17 -4.37
N LEU A 308 -8.63 2.02 -3.74
CA LEU A 308 -9.87 1.27 -3.68
C LEU A 308 -10.54 1.51 -2.32
N VAL A 309 -11.85 1.33 -2.26
CA VAL A 309 -12.66 1.58 -1.07
C VAL A 309 -13.29 0.30 -0.57
N ALA A 310 -12.98 -0.09 0.66
CA ALA A 310 -13.70 -1.13 1.38
C ALA A 310 -14.66 -0.48 2.40
N VAL A 311 -15.85 -1.06 2.58
CA VAL A 311 -16.86 -0.62 3.56
C VAL A 311 -17.33 -1.79 4.41
N ASN A 312 -17.62 -1.52 5.68
CA ASN A 312 -18.25 -2.49 6.58
C ASN A 312 -19.71 -2.07 6.85
N LEU A 313 -20.65 -2.80 6.23
CA LEU A 313 -22.09 -2.50 6.36
C LEU A 313 -22.62 -2.80 7.75
N ARG A 314 -22.03 -3.75 8.49
CA ARG A 314 -22.41 -4.04 9.87
C ARG A 314 -22.09 -2.85 10.77
N THR A 315 -20.93 -2.27 10.62
CA THR A 315 -20.52 -1.05 11.34
C THR A 315 -21.36 0.15 10.91
N ALA A 316 -21.60 0.32 9.60
CA ALA A 316 -22.49 1.37 9.08
C ALA A 316 -23.88 1.29 9.72
N SER A 317 -24.52 0.14 9.70
CA SER A 317 -25.82 -0.10 10.31
C SER A 317 -25.83 0.17 11.82
N HIS A 318 -24.77 -0.24 12.53
CA HIS A 318 -24.64 -0.06 13.98
C HIS A 318 -24.64 1.42 14.39
N ILE A 319 -23.99 2.28 13.60
CA ILE A 319 -23.99 3.73 13.85
C ILE A 319 -25.17 4.47 13.22
N GLY A 320 -26.17 3.75 12.68
CA GLY A 320 -27.35 4.31 12.06
C GLY A 320 -27.15 4.86 10.64
N LEU A 321 -26.03 4.52 9.98
CA LEU A 321 -25.78 4.87 8.59
C LEU A 321 -26.41 3.80 7.67
N ASN A 322 -27.44 4.20 6.92
CA ASN A 322 -28.04 3.32 5.89
C ASN A 322 -27.32 3.53 4.55
N ILE A 323 -26.68 2.48 4.04
CA ILE A 323 -26.07 2.46 2.73
C ILE A 323 -26.95 1.59 1.83
N ASP A 324 -27.72 2.21 0.96
CA ASP A 324 -28.61 1.54 0.05
C ASP A 324 -27.84 0.73 -1.02
N TYR A 325 -28.55 -0.18 -1.69
CA TYR A 325 -27.96 -1.07 -2.69
C TYR A 325 -27.29 -0.32 -3.86
N GLN A 326 -27.78 0.85 -4.22
CA GLN A 326 -27.22 1.66 -5.29
C GLN A 326 -25.88 2.28 -4.84
N SER A 327 -25.84 2.80 -3.63
CA SER A 327 -24.62 3.35 -3.01
C SER A 327 -23.54 2.29 -2.79
N GLN A 328 -23.95 1.03 -2.52
CA GLN A 328 -23.02 -0.08 -2.34
C GLN A 328 -22.16 -0.34 -3.58
N ARG A 329 -22.64 -0.05 -4.79
CA ARG A 329 -21.87 -0.19 -6.04
C ARG A 329 -20.69 0.75 -6.15
N SER A 330 -20.59 1.75 -5.31
CA SER A 330 -19.46 2.69 -5.25
C SER A 330 -18.27 2.19 -4.43
N PHE A 331 -18.38 0.98 -3.83
CA PHE A 331 -17.34 0.37 -3.04
C PHE A 331 -16.75 -0.83 -3.79
N ASP A 332 -15.43 -0.97 -3.72
CA ASP A 332 -14.70 -2.06 -4.34
C ASP A 332 -14.80 -3.36 -3.53
N SER A 333 -15.00 -3.23 -2.22
CA SER A 333 -15.19 -4.36 -1.31
C SER A 333 -16.20 -4.03 -0.21
N ILE A 334 -17.04 -5.01 0.13
CA ILE A 334 -18.13 -4.86 1.10
C ILE A 334 -17.99 -5.96 2.17
N PHE A 335 -18.12 -5.59 3.45
CA PHE A 335 -18.09 -6.51 4.56
C PHE A 335 -19.38 -6.41 5.40
N PRO A 336 -19.86 -7.55 6.01
CA PRO A 336 -19.38 -8.90 5.73
C PRO A 336 -19.56 -9.27 4.26
N GLU A 337 -18.72 -10.18 3.78
CA GLU A 337 -18.93 -10.75 2.44
C GLU A 337 -20.31 -11.42 2.40
N PRO A 338 -21.06 -11.30 1.28
CA PRO A 338 -22.40 -11.85 1.13
C PRO A 338 -22.45 -13.37 1.24
#